data_2f8a75236b766c1cc35568f0957a0d11
#
_entry.id   2f8a75236b766c1cc35568f0957a0d11
#
_cell.length_a   1.000
_cell.length_b   1.000
_cell.length_c   1.000
_cell.angle_alpha   90.00
_cell.angle_beta   90.00
_cell.angle_gamma   90.00
#
_symmetry.space_group_name_H-M   'P 1'
#
loop_
_entity.id
_entity.type
_entity.pdbx_description
1 polymer ?
#
loop_
_entity_poly.entity_id
_entity_poly.type
_entity_poly.pdbx_seq_one_letter_code
_entity_poly.pdbx_strand_id
1 'polypeptide(L)'
;PSMSVSPERQMFKCFTCGVGGNVFTFVSKYDDISFIEAVKKVAEYANIPLDIKNISKKESIHKKEYEIMDMVVKIYQNNLNTINGKKAQEYLNKRNIDDKTCNLFKIGYALNDNTYLYNILSKKYKNKELDDLGLINISGVDGYDKFINRLMIPITDEYNQVVGFTGRIIEKDDTSPKYINTKETSNNKNESKVVET
;
A
#
# COMPACT_ATOMS: atom_id res chain seq x y z
N PRO A 1 -7.48 -3.55 33.24
CA PRO A 1 -7.39 -4.24 31.95
C PRO A 1 -7.22 -3.21 30.83
N SER A 2 -6.20 -3.38 30.01
CA SER A 2 -5.87 -2.43 28.95
C SER A 2 -6.55 -2.76 27.60
N MET A 3 -7.32 -3.85 27.56
CA MET A 3 -8.00 -4.29 26.35
C MET A 3 -9.50 -4.00 26.43
N SER A 4 -10.04 -3.38 25.40
CA SER A 4 -11.46 -3.17 25.18
C SER A 4 -11.94 -4.08 24.04
N VAL A 5 -13.13 -4.66 24.20
CA VAL A 5 -13.79 -5.47 23.17
C VAL A 5 -15.15 -4.85 22.90
N SER A 6 -15.48 -4.62 21.64
CA SER A 6 -16.79 -4.17 21.18
C SER A 6 -17.48 -5.29 20.40
N PRO A 7 -18.45 -6.01 21.02
CA PRO A 7 -19.19 -7.06 20.33
C PRO A 7 -19.98 -6.54 19.12
N GLU A 8 -20.53 -5.31 19.21
CA GLU A 8 -21.30 -4.69 18.13
C GLU A 8 -20.46 -4.41 16.88
N ARG A 9 -19.20 -3.99 17.08
CA ARG A 9 -18.25 -3.74 15.98
C ARG A 9 -17.42 -4.96 15.62
N GLN A 10 -17.53 -6.05 16.41
CA GLN A 10 -16.72 -7.27 16.29
C GLN A 10 -15.20 -6.97 16.29
N MET A 11 -14.78 -6.02 17.12
CA MET A 11 -13.40 -5.53 17.19
C MET A 11 -12.88 -5.50 18.62
N PHE A 12 -11.56 -5.61 18.76
CA PHE A 12 -10.85 -5.36 20.01
C PHE A 12 -9.78 -4.28 19.82
N LYS A 13 -9.40 -3.63 20.92
CA LYS A 13 -8.29 -2.67 20.98
C LYS A 13 -7.56 -2.79 22.30
N CYS A 14 -6.24 -2.95 22.25
CA CYS A 14 -5.38 -2.84 23.43
C CYS A 14 -4.79 -1.43 23.50
N PHE A 15 -5.08 -0.70 24.57
CA PHE A 15 -4.61 0.68 24.74
C PHE A 15 -3.15 0.76 25.21
N THR A 16 -2.58 -0.35 25.71
CA THR A 16 -1.18 -0.38 26.16
C THR A 16 -0.22 -0.61 25.00
N CYS A 17 -0.49 -1.57 24.11
CA CYS A 17 0.40 -1.91 23.00
C CYS A 17 -0.11 -1.41 21.62
N GLY A 18 -1.29 -0.78 21.56
CA GLY A 18 -1.87 -0.27 20.34
C GLY A 18 -2.47 -1.33 19.40
N VAL A 19 -2.31 -2.62 19.70
CA VAL A 19 -2.85 -3.71 18.88
C VAL A 19 -4.38 -3.69 18.93
N GLY A 20 -5.00 -3.84 17.75
CA GLY A 20 -6.45 -3.97 17.61
C GLY A 20 -6.78 -4.71 16.32
N GLY A 21 -8.05 -5.05 16.14
CA GLY A 21 -8.54 -5.75 14.97
C GLY A 21 -9.78 -6.58 15.26
N ASN A 22 -10.12 -7.48 14.34
CA ASN A 22 -11.22 -8.41 14.47
C ASN A 22 -10.81 -9.72 15.19
N VAL A 23 -11.73 -10.69 15.31
CA VAL A 23 -11.50 -11.98 15.94
C VAL A 23 -10.32 -12.75 15.34
N PHE A 24 -10.14 -12.68 14.01
CA PHE A 24 -9.06 -13.39 13.34
C PHE A 24 -7.69 -12.78 13.70
N THR A 25 -7.61 -11.46 13.74
CA THR A 25 -6.41 -10.73 14.18
C THR A 25 -6.10 -11.05 15.65
N PHE A 26 -7.13 -11.16 16.49
CA PHE A 26 -6.94 -11.53 17.89
C PHE A 26 -6.34 -12.93 18.03
N VAL A 27 -6.95 -13.93 17.38
CA VAL A 27 -6.48 -15.33 17.45
C VAL A 27 -5.08 -15.47 16.86
N SER A 28 -4.80 -14.81 15.72
CA SER A 28 -3.48 -14.81 15.10
C SER A 28 -2.39 -14.28 16.05
N LYS A 29 -2.67 -13.18 16.75
CA LYS A 29 -1.73 -12.56 17.70
C LYS A 29 -1.62 -13.30 19.03
N TYR A 30 -2.72 -13.85 19.52
CA TYR A 30 -2.77 -14.55 20.80
C TYR A 30 -2.08 -15.91 20.74
N ASP A 31 -2.30 -16.66 19.66
CA ASP A 31 -1.76 -18.00 19.45
C ASP A 31 -0.41 -17.98 18.69
N ASP A 32 0.06 -16.79 18.25
CA ASP A 32 1.26 -16.61 17.42
C ASP A 32 1.24 -17.47 16.14
N ILE A 33 0.11 -17.48 15.46
CA ILE A 33 -0.14 -18.25 14.24
C ILE A 33 -0.42 -17.33 13.06
N SER A 34 -0.29 -17.85 11.84
CA SER A 34 -0.63 -17.11 10.62
C SER A 34 -2.12 -16.73 10.59
N PHE A 35 -2.45 -15.67 9.83
CA PHE A 35 -3.84 -15.25 9.66
C PHE A 35 -4.75 -16.37 9.12
N ILE A 36 -4.26 -17.18 8.19
CA ILE A 36 -5.01 -18.34 7.66
C ILE A 36 -5.24 -19.42 8.72
N GLU A 37 -4.25 -19.70 9.54
CA GLU A 37 -4.44 -20.66 10.64
C GLU A 37 -5.44 -20.12 11.65
N ALA A 38 -5.42 -18.81 11.94
CA ALA A 38 -6.42 -18.17 12.77
C ALA A 38 -7.83 -18.25 12.15
N VAL A 39 -7.97 -18.02 10.84
CA VAL A 39 -9.25 -18.17 10.12
C VAL A 39 -9.75 -19.61 10.21
N LYS A 40 -8.89 -20.62 10.02
CA LYS A 40 -9.24 -22.04 10.17
C LYS A 40 -9.73 -22.34 11.58
N LYS A 41 -8.99 -21.89 12.59
CA LYS A 41 -9.32 -22.12 14.00
C LYS A 41 -10.65 -21.49 14.40
N VAL A 42 -10.90 -20.26 13.97
CA VAL A 42 -12.18 -19.56 14.22
C VAL A 42 -13.34 -20.26 13.50
N ALA A 43 -13.13 -20.71 12.26
CA ALA A 43 -14.14 -21.43 11.50
C ALA A 43 -14.49 -22.80 12.12
N GLU A 44 -13.48 -23.52 12.64
CA GLU A 44 -13.70 -24.75 13.43
C GLU A 44 -14.56 -24.48 14.66
N TYR A 45 -14.27 -23.42 15.42
CA TYR A 45 -15.12 -23.01 16.57
C TYR A 45 -16.56 -22.66 16.15
N ALA A 46 -16.74 -22.07 14.98
CA ALA A 46 -18.03 -21.67 14.45
C ALA A 46 -18.75 -22.80 13.68
N ASN A 47 -18.13 -23.99 13.51
CA ASN A 47 -18.59 -25.07 12.65
C ASN A 47 -18.90 -24.64 11.21
N ILE A 48 -18.10 -23.72 10.65
CA ILE A 48 -18.23 -23.21 9.29
C ILE A 48 -17.25 -23.97 8.39
N PRO A 49 -17.73 -24.67 7.33
CA PRO A 49 -16.84 -25.33 6.38
C PRO A 49 -16.07 -24.30 5.55
N LEU A 50 -14.74 -24.43 5.48
CA LEU A 50 -13.87 -23.56 4.68
C LEU A 50 -13.36 -24.26 3.42
N ASP A 51 -13.43 -23.56 2.29
CA ASP A 51 -12.68 -23.92 1.08
C ASP A 51 -11.23 -23.38 1.16
N ILE A 52 -10.38 -24.18 1.81
CA ILE A 52 -8.99 -23.83 2.13
C ILE A 52 -8.15 -23.58 0.87
N LYS A 53 -8.45 -24.26 -0.25
CA LYS A 53 -7.69 -24.10 -1.49
C LYS A 53 -7.84 -22.71 -2.10
N ASN A 54 -9.03 -22.14 -2.03
CA ASN A 54 -9.30 -20.79 -2.54
C ASN A 54 -8.75 -19.71 -1.60
N ILE A 55 -8.75 -19.95 -0.30
CA ILE A 55 -8.20 -19.02 0.70
C ILE A 55 -6.69 -18.91 0.54
N SER A 56 -5.97 -20.03 0.47
CA SER A 56 -4.51 -20.04 0.35
C SER A 56 -4.00 -19.41 -0.96
N LYS A 57 -4.78 -19.56 -2.05
CA LYS A 57 -4.45 -18.92 -3.34
C LYS A 57 -4.63 -17.41 -3.29
N LYS A 58 -5.70 -16.91 -2.69
CA LYS A 58 -5.92 -15.47 -2.50
C LYS A 58 -4.82 -14.84 -1.63
N GLU A 59 -4.46 -15.48 -0.53
CA GLU A 59 -3.42 -14.99 0.38
C GLU A 59 -2.05 -14.89 -0.31
N SER A 60 -1.67 -15.90 -1.13
CA SER A 60 -0.41 -15.85 -1.85
C SER A 60 -0.36 -14.70 -2.86
N ILE A 61 -1.50 -14.35 -3.47
CA ILE A 61 -1.64 -13.21 -4.38
C ILE A 61 -1.49 -11.90 -3.58
N HIS A 62 -2.23 -11.72 -2.50
CA HIS A 62 -2.16 -10.51 -1.67
C HIS A 62 -0.76 -10.32 -1.07
N LYS A 63 -0.13 -11.39 -0.58
CA LYS A 63 1.25 -11.33 -0.09
C LYS A 63 2.21 -10.79 -1.15
N LYS A 64 2.08 -11.27 -2.39
CA LYS A 64 2.90 -10.80 -3.51
C LYS A 64 2.62 -9.34 -3.85
N GLU A 65 1.36 -8.92 -3.83
CA GLU A 65 0.97 -7.52 -4.05
C GLU A 65 1.60 -6.59 -3.01
N TYR A 66 1.53 -6.93 -1.73
CA TYR A 66 2.18 -6.17 -0.65
C TYR A 66 3.71 -6.14 -0.81
N GLU A 67 4.35 -7.25 -1.19
CA GLU A 67 5.79 -7.29 -1.46
C GLU A 67 6.19 -6.34 -2.60
N ILE A 68 5.38 -6.25 -3.67
CA ILE A 68 5.59 -5.31 -4.78
C ILE A 68 5.45 -3.87 -4.28
N MET A 69 4.38 -3.57 -3.54
CA MET A 69 4.12 -2.22 -3.03
C MET A 69 5.23 -1.75 -2.08
N ASP A 70 5.69 -2.61 -1.17
CA ASP A 70 6.81 -2.30 -0.27
C ASP A 70 8.13 -2.05 -1.02
N MET A 71 8.37 -2.80 -2.10
CA MET A 71 9.52 -2.54 -2.97
C MET A 71 9.41 -1.18 -3.64
N VAL A 72 8.24 -0.82 -4.15
CA VAL A 72 7.99 0.48 -4.79
C VAL A 72 8.15 1.63 -3.81
N VAL A 73 7.68 1.47 -2.56
CA VAL A 73 7.93 2.45 -1.49
C VAL A 73 9.42 2.72 -1.34
N LYS A 74 10.23 1.66 -1.22
CA LYS A 74 11.69 1.78 -1.06
C LYS A 74 12.35 2.46 -2.26
N ILE A 75 11.90 2.15 -3.48
CA ILE A 75 12.40 2.78 -4.71
C ILE A 75 12.09 4.29 -4.68
N TYR A 76 10.85 4.68 -4.40
CA TYR A 76 10.46 6.09 -4.37
C TYR A 76 11.13 6.86 -3.23
N GLN A 77 11.29 6.27 -2.03
CA GLN A 77 12.03 6.89 -0.94
C GLN A 77 13.51 7.08 -1.28
N ASN A 78 14.13 6.06 -1.90
CA ASN A 78 15.51 6.17 -2.36
C ASN A 78 15.67 7.28 -3.41
N ASN A 79 14.77 7.35 -4.39
CA ASN A 79 14.77 8.40 -5.42
C ASN A 79 14.68 9.80 -4.82
N LEU A 80 13.86 9.99 -3.79
CA LEU A 80 13.73 11.27 -3.08
C LEU A 80 15.08 11.71 -2.50
N ASN A 81 15.88 10.78 -2.01
CA ASN A 81 17.17 11.04 -1.35
C ASN A 81 18.36 11.13 -2.33
N THR A 82 18.13 11.01 -3.64
CA THR A 82 19.16 11.16 -4.68
C THR A 82 19.25 12.59 -5.21
N ILE A 83 20.27 12.85 -6.01
CA ILE A 83 20.41 14.13 -6.73
C ILE A 83 19.20 14.43 -7.62
N ASN A 84 18.57 13.40 -8.19
CA ASN A 84 17.38 13.53 -9.02
C ASN A 84 16.12 13.91 -8.22
N GLY A 85 16.11 13.67 -6.90
CA GLY A 85 15.05 14.06 -5.99
C GLY A 85 15.14 15.49 -5.47
N LYS A 86 16.18 16.26 -5.78
CA LYS A 86 16.43 17.59 -5.22
C LYS A 86 15.25 18.54 -5.34
N LYS A 87 14.59 18.58 -6.49
CA LYS A 87 13.39 19.43 -6.71
C LYS A 87 12.23 19.02 -5.77
N ALA A 88 12.05 17.73 -5.54
CA ALA A 88 11.03 17.23 -4.63
C ALA A 88 11.37 17.57 -3.17
N GLN A 89 12.63 17.48 -2.78
CA GLN A 89 13.11 17.91 -1.46
C GLN A 89 12.90 19.42 -1.25
N GLU A 90 13.26 20.27 -2.22
CA GLU A 90 13.01 21.71 -2.17
C GLU A 90 11.50 22.03 -2.03
N TYR A 91 10.66 21.28 -2.74
CA TYR A 91 9.20 21.41 -2.63
C TYR A 91 8.70 21.06 -1.23
N LEU A 92 9.19 19.98 -0.61
CA LEU A 92 8.85 19.57 0.76
C LEU A 92 9.32 20.60 1.79
N ASN A 93 10.55 21.09 1.66
CA ASN A 93 11.13 22.10 2.53
C ASN A 93 10.33 23.41 2.52
N LYS A 94 9.88 23.88 1.32
CA LYS A 94 8.99 25.06 1.19
C LYS A 94 7.65 24.89 1.91
N ARG A 95 7.25 23.65 2.24
CA ARG A 95 6.02 23.30 2.97
C ARG A 95 6.27 22.94 4.43
N ASN A 96 7.49 23.13 4.92
CA ASN A 96 7.91 22.74 6.27
C ASN A 96 7.69 21.25 6.58
N ILE A 97 7.84 20.39 5.58
CA ILE A 97 7.80 18.93 5.72
C ILE A 97 9.25 18.45 5.83
N ASP A 98 9.61 18.01 7.03
CA ASP A 98 10.96 17.55 7.36
C ASP A 98 11.19 16.06 7.01
N ASP A 99 12.44 15.62 7.11
CA ASP A 99 12.83 14.23 6.84
C ASP A 99 12.16 13.24 7.80
N LYS A 100 11.88 13.64 9.05
CA LYS A 100 11.18 12.77 10.01
C LYS A 100 9.74 12.51 9.53
N THR A 101 9.07 13.54 9.07
CA THR A 101 7.73 13.43 8.48
C THR A 101 7.77 12.60 7.21
N CYS A 102 8.75 12.83 6.32
CA CYS A 102 8.91 12.03 5.10
C CYS A 102 9.10 10.54 5.41
N ASN A 103 9.92 10.22 6.41
CA ASN A 103 10.15 8.84 6.82
C ASN A 103 8.91 8.21 7.48
N LEU A 104 8.21 8.95 8.35
CA LEU A 104 7.01 8.50 9.04
C LEU A 104 5.89 8.13 8.05
N PHE A 105 5.66 8.98 7.07
CA PHE A 105 4.64 8.78 6.03
C PHE A 105 5.18 8.06 4.79
N LYS A 106 6.43 7.58 4.80
CA LYS A 106 7.09 6.87 3.70
C LYS A 106 6.99 7.65 2.38
N ILE A 107 7.08 8.98 2.44
CA ILE A 107 7.01 9.85 1.27
C ILE A 107 8.21 9.59 0.37
N GLY A 108 7.96 9.53 -0.94
CA GLY A 108 8.99 9.29 -1.94
C GLY A 108 8.82 10.16 -3.20
N TYR A 109 9.57 9.85 -4.24
CA TYR A 109 9.54 10.59 -5.49
C TYR A 109 9.61 9.67 -6.71
N ALA A 110 8.65 9.82 -7.62
CA ALA A 110 8.68 9.22 -8.94
C ALA A 110 9.49 10.13 -9.87
N LEU A 111 10.59 9.63 -10.43
CA LEU A 111 11.50 10.39 -11.28
C LEU A 111 10.79 10.92 -12.53
N ASN A 112 11.40 11.92 -13.15
CA ASN A 112 10.97 12.42 -14.47
C ASN A 112 11.50 11.50 -15.59
N ASP A 113 11.10 10.23 -15.53
CA ASP A 113 11.44 9.17 -16.48
C ASP A 113 10.20 8.26 -16.58
N ASN A 114 9.73 8.02 -17.78
CA ASN A 114 8.51 7.27 -18.02
C ASN A 114 8.68 5.73 -18.03
N THR A 115 9.89 5.24 -17.83
CA THR A 115 10.21 3.80 -17.85
C THR A 115 11.07 3.34 -16.67
N TYR A 116 11.44 4.25 -15.79
CA TYR A 116 12.37 3.95 -14.69
C TYR A 116 11.87 2.82 -13.78
N LEU A 117 10.65 2.93 -13.24
CA LEU A 117 10.05 1.94 -12.36
C LEU A 117 9.75 0.64 -13.13
N TYR A 118 9.21 0.77 -14.34
CA TYR A 118 8.94 -0.35 -15.24
C TYR A 118 10.21 -1.19 -15.49
N ASN A 119 11.32 -0.57 -15.84
CA ASN A 119 12.59 -1.26 -16.11
C ASN A 119 13.16 -2.01 -14.90
N ILE A 120 12.83 -1.57 -13.69
CA ILE A 120 13.23 -2.26 -12.46
C ILE A 120 12.30 -3.46 -12.20
N LEU A 121 10.98 -3.22 -12.23
CA LEU A 121 10.00 -4.20 -11.80
C LEU A 121 9.73 -5.30 -12.82
N SER A 122 9.79 -5.00 -14.14
CA SER A 122 9.55 -5.97 -15.22
C SER A 122 10.57 -7.11 -15.26
N LYS A 123 11.74 -6.92 -14.64
CA LYS A 123 12.73 -7.99 -14.47
C LYS A 123 12.26 -9.13 -13.55
N LYS A 124 11.30 -8.86 -12.67
CA LYS A 124 10.84 -9.81 -11.65
C LYS A 124 9.34 -10.10 -11.72
N TYR A 125 8.55 -9.16 -12.22
CA TYR A 125 7.09 -9.23 -12.20
C TYR A 125 6.52 -9.10 -13.62
N LYS A 126 5.36 -9.71 -13.87
CA LYS A 126 4.68 -9.61 -15.16
C LYS A 126 4.03 -8.25 -15.34
N ASN A 127 4.02 -7.74 -16.58
CA ASN A 127 3.40 -6.45 -16.90
C ASN A 127 1.95 -6.35 -16.41
N LYS A 128 1.17 -7.44 -16.58
CA LYS A 128 -0.21 -7.46 -16.10
C LYS A 128 -0.34 -7.28 -14.58
N GLU A 129 0.52 -7.89 -13.79
CA GLU A 129 0.52 -7.74 -12.32
C GLU A 129 0.79 -6.28 -11.92
N LEU A 130 1.73 -5.64 -12.61
CA LEU A 130 2.09 -4.23 -12.35
C LEU A 130 1.00 -3.26 -12.81
N ASP A 131 0.32 -3.55 -13.93
CA ASP A 131 -0.82 -2.77 -14.40
C ASP A 131 -2.06 -2.96 -13.51
N ASP A 132 -2.34 -4.17 -13.07
CA ASP A 132 -3.44 -4.47 -12.14
C ASP A 132 -3.27 -3.70 -10.81
N LEU A 133 -2.02 -3.53 -10.34
CA LEU A 133 -1.69 -2.67 -9.19
C LEU A 133 -1.70 -1.17 -9.50
N GLY A 134 -1.87 -0.80 -10.76
CA GLY A 134 -1.89 0.60 -11.17
C GLY A 134 -0.54 1.32 -11.03
N LEU A 135 0.56 0.59 -11.12
CA LEU A 135 1.92 1.14 -11.07
C LEU A 135 2.43 1.56 -12.44
N ILE A 136 2.00 0.84 -13.47
CA ILE A 136 2.35 1.08 -14.87
C ILE A 136 1.09 1.15 -15.73
N ASN A 137 1.25 1.58 -16.96
CA ASN A 137 0.28 1.41 -18.03
C ASN A 137 0.95 0.56 -19.13
N ILE A 138 0.16 -0.30 -19.79
CA ILE A 138 0.65 -1.18 -20.86
C ILE A 138 0.35 -0.56 -22.21
N SER A 139 1.33 -0.57 -23.13
CA SER A 139 1.16 -0.21 -24.54
C SER A 139 1.78 -1.30 -25.41
N GLY A 140 0.95 -2.11 -26.05
CA GLY A 140 1.40 -3.28 -26.79
C GLY A 140 2.07 -4.31 -25.88
N VAL A 141 3.35 -4.58 -26.13
CA VAL A 141 4.16 -5.52 -25.31
C VAL A 141 4.95 -4.83 -24.19
N ASP A 142 5.09 -3.51 -24.25
CA ASP A 142 5.86 -2.71 -23.32
C ASP A 142 4.98 -2.03 -22.26
N GLY A 143 5.61 -1.63 -21.16
CA GLY A 143 4.98 -0.85 -20.11
C GLY A 143 5.69 0.49 -19.91
N TYR A 144 4.98 1.44 -19.32
CA TYR A 144 5.53 2.73 -18.93
C TYR A 144 4.96 3.14 -17.57
N ASP A 145 5.73 3.92 -16.85
CA ASP A 145 5.40 4.35 -15.49
C ASP A 145 4.11 5.18 -15.47
N LYS A 146 3.22 4.90 -14.55
CA LYS A 146 2.01 5.69 -14.34
C LYS A 146 2.33 7.04 -13.68
N PHE A 147 3.31 7.05 -12.79
CA PHE A 147 3.70 8.22 -12.01
C PHE A 147 5.03 8.76 -12.52
N ILE A 148 5.04 9.99 -12.99
CA ILE A 148 6.21 10.67 -13.55
C ILE A 148 6.31 12.05 -12.92
N ASN A 149 7.49 12.43 -12.43
CA ASN A 149 7.75 13.74 -11.82
C ASN A 149 6.75 14.09 -10.71
N ARG A 150 6.48 13.15 -9.80
CA ARG A 150 5.48 13.29 -8.73
C ARG A 150 6.03 12.94 -7.36
N LEU A 151 5.61 13.72 -6.37
CA LEU A 151 5.75 13.33 -4.98
C LEU A 151 4.79 12.17 -4.71
N MET A 152 5.31 11.07 -4.16
CA MET A 152 4.58 9.84 -3.94
C MET A 152 4.26 9.66 -2.46
N ILE A 153 2.98 9.45 -2.18
CA ILE A 153 2.46 9.21 -0.83
C ILE A 153 1.77 7.85 -0.84
N PRO A 154 2.24 6.88 -0.06
CA PRO A 154 1.60 5.57 0.01
C PRO A 154 0.24 5.66 0.71
N ILE A 155 -0.69 4.84 0.24
CA ILE A 155 -2.01 4.59 0.84
C ILE A 155 -1.90 3.24 1.56
N THR A 156 -2.29 3.20 2.82
CA THR A 156 -2.23 1.97 3.63
C THR A 156 -3.62 1.50 4.02
N ASP A 157 -3.77 0.20 4.19
CA ASP A 157 -4.96 -0.42 4.76
C ASP A 157 -4.96 -0.36 6.30
N GLU A 158 -5.99 -0.94 6.91
CA GLU A 158 -6.16 -1.03 8.38
C GLU A 158 -5.04 -1.83 9.08
N TYR A 159 -4.27 -2.63 8.35
CA TYR A 159 -3.11 -3.39 8.83
C TYR A 159 -1.78 -2.66 8.60
N ASN A 160 -1.82 -1.40 8.14
CA ASN A 160 -0.65 -0.60 7.79
C ASN A 160 0.18 -1.20 6.63
N GLN A 161 -0.46 -2.03 5.77
CA GLN A 161 0.13 -2.52 4.53
C GLN A 161 -0.13 -1.52 3.40
N VAL A 162 0.86 -1.29 2.56
CA VAL A 162 0.70 -0.37 1.42
C VAL A 162 -0.14 -1.05 0.34
N VAL A 163 -1.26 -0.44 0.01
CA VAL A 163 -2.23 -0.92 -0.98
C VAL A 163 -2.29 -0.05 -2.23
N GLY A 164 -1.63 1.09 -2.23
CA GLY A 164 -1.62 2.01 -3.35
C GLY A 164 -0.78 3.26 -3.11
N PHE A 165 -0.88 4.20 -4.04
CA PHE A 165 -0.18 5.48 -3.98
C PHE A 165 -1.04 6.62 -4.49
N THR A 166 -0.87 7.78 -3.86
CA THR A 166 -1.24 9.08 -4.40
C THR A 166 0.01 9.78 -4.91
N GLY A 167 0.00 10.22 -6.17
CA GLY A 167 1.08 10.96 -6.80
C GLY A 167 0.72 12.44 -7.00
N ARG A 168 1.37 13.37 -6.29
CA ARG A 168 1.18 14.80 -6.43
C ARG A 168 2.20 15.42 -7.36
N ILE A 169 1.77 16.21 -8.34
CA ILE A 169 2.67 17.01 -9.18
C ILE A 169 3.39 18.07 -8.33
N ILE A 170 4.69 18.23 -8.53
CA ILE A 170 5.51 19.22 -7.80
C ILE A 170 5.71 20.52 -8.58
N GLU A 171 5.66 20.47 -9.89
CA GLU A 171 5.74 21.63 -10.79
C GLU A 171 4.34 21.94 -11.32
N LYS A 172 4.00 23.21 -11.47
CA LYS A 172 2.75 23.61 -12.14
C LYS A 172 2.81 23.19 -13.60
N ASP A 173 1.92 22.31 -13.97
CA ASP A 173 1.61 21.94 -15.33
C ASP A 173 0.08 22.05 -15.46
N ASP A 174 -0.35 22.97 -16.34
CA ASP A 174 -1.78 23.25 -16.52
C ASP A 174 -2.51 22.11 -17.25
N THR A 175 -1.78 21.14 -17.77
CA THR A 175 -2.30 20.01 -18.55
C THR A 175 -2.48 18.73 -17.72
N SER A 176 -1.75 18.60 -16.62
CA SER A 176 -1.72 17.36 -15.81
C SER A 176 -2.54 17.51 -14.52
N PRO A 177 -3.32 16.48 -14.13
CA PRO A 177 -4.02 16.48 -12.86
C PRO A 177 -3.06 16.69 -11.67
N LYS A 178 -3.44 17.56 -10.74
CA LYS A 178 -2.66 17.87 -9.54
C LYS A 178 -2.34 16.60 -8.73
N TYR A 179 -3.30 15.70 -8.62
CA TYR A 179 -3.18 14.40 -7.97
C TYR A 179 -3.63 13.29 -8.93
N ILE A 180 -2.95 12.16 -8.90
CA ILE A 180 -3.38 10.91 -9.50
C ILE A 180 -3.16 9.77 -8.50
N ASN A 181 -4.05 8.77 -8.54
CA ASN A 181 -3.99 7.60 -7.65
C ASN A 181 -3.69 6.34 -8.44
N THR A 182 -3.17 5.31 -7.77
CA THR A 182 -3.20 3.93 -8.30
C THR A 182 -4.65 3.54 -8.62
N LYS A 183 -4.83 2.50 -9.44
CA LYS A 183 -6.17 1.95 -9.70
C LYS A 183 -6.76 1.40 -8.39
N GLU A 184 -8.09 1.38 -8.27
CA GLU A 184 -8.73 0.64 -7.20
C GLU A 184 -8.46 -0.86 -7.39
N THR A 185 -7.86 -1.46 -6.38
CA THR A 185 -7.64 -2.91 -6.32
C THR A 185 -8.64 -3.54 -5.36
N SER A 186 -8.73 -4.86 -5.33
CA SER A 186 -9.58 -5.56 -4.35
C SER A 186 -9.22 -5.22 -2.90
N ASN A 187 -7.99 -4.76 -2.65
CA ASN A 187 -7.46 -4.44 -1.32
C ASN A 187 -7.71 -2.98 -0.90
N ASN A 188 -7.99 -2.06 -1.84
CA ASN A 188 -8.19 -0.63 -1.53
C ASN A 188 -9.62 -0.11 -1.82
N LYS A 189 -10.57 -0.98 -2.21
CA LYS A 189 -11.95 -0.60 -2.52
C LYS A 189 -12.72 0.07 -1.38
N ASN A 190 -12.30 -0.11 -0.13
CA ASN A 190 -12.99 0.43 1.03
C ASN A 190 -12.51 1.82 1.46
N GLU A 191 -11.40 2.33 0.93
CA GLU A 191 -10.77 3.57 1.42
C GLU A 191 -11.06 4.81 0.55
N SER A 192 -11.54 4.63 -0.69
CA SER A 192 -11.87 5.75 -1.58
C SER A 192 -13.05 6.62 -1.11
N LYS A 193 -13.74 6.26 -0.02
CA LYS A 193 -14.88 7.04 0.55
C LYS A 193 -14.47 8.08 1.58
N VAL A 194 -13.20 8.20 1.95
CA VAL A 194 -12.75 9.05 3.09
C VAL A 194 -12.09 10.36 2.65
N VAL A 195 -11.88 10.62 1.37
CA VAL A 195 -11.13 11.81 0.90
C VAL A 195 -11.98 12.84 0.15
N GLU A 196 -13.31 12.74 0.22
CA GLU A 196 -14.22 13.79 -0.26
C GLU A 196 -14.86 14.51 0.93
N THR A 197 -14.07 15.35 1.60
CA THR A 197 -14.55 16.47 2.44
C THR A 197 -13.51 17.59 2.45
#